data_4666642dba5583f5dd03875db3c7289c
#
_entry.id   4666642dba5583f5dd03875db3c7289c
#
_cell.length_a   1.000
_cell.length_b   1.000
_cell.length_c   1.000
_cell.angle_alpha   90.00
_cell.angle_beta   90.00
_cell.angle_gamma   90.00
#
_symmetry.space_group_name_H-M   'P 1'
#
loop_
_entity.id
_entity.type
_entity.pdbx_description
1 polymer ?
#
loop_
_entity_poly.entity_id
_entity_poly.type
_entity_poly.pdbx_seq_one_letter_code
_entity_poly.pdbx_strand_id
1 'polypeptide(L)'
;MAGPNQPPPGAKQLPVELPDDVAQGLYSNLMFITHSPSEFILDFARALPGARKGRIYSRIVMTPQHAKALSALLERNVRMFEDKHGSISLPGREADDPRIGFAPATPAPQNRQDGEREVDAG
;
A
#
# COMPACT_ATOMS: atom_id res chain seq x y z
N MET A 1 4.91 -24.36 15.47
CA MET A 1 5.36 -23.91 14.19
C MET A 1 5.02 -22.44 13.95
N ALA A 2 5.97 -21.70 13.47
CA ALA A 2 5.77 -20.27 13.27
C ALA A 2 5.11 -20.00 11.94
N GLY A 3 4.08 -19.19 11.95
CA GLY A 3 3.51 -18.70 10.73
C GLY A 3 4.33 -17.56 10.17
N PRO A 4 4.01 -17.14 8.94
CA PRO A 4 4.80 -16.08 8.32
C PRO A 4 4.71 -14.74 9.04
N ASN A 5 3.70 -14.55 9.88
CA ASN A 5 3.53 -13.28 10.58
C ASN A 5 3.99 -13.33 12.02
N GLN A 6 4.59 -14.41 12.44
CA GLN A 6 5.03 -14.50 13.80
C GLN A 6 6.37 -13.80 13.97
N PRO A 7 6.63 -13.24 15.15
CA PRO A 7 7.92 -12.60 15.40
C PRO A 7 9.05 -13.61 15.27
N PRO A 8 10.23 -13.15 14.94
CA PRO A 8 11.38 -14.06 14.89
C PRO A 8 11.71 -14.61 16.25
N PRO A 9 12.41 -15.75 16.30
CA PRO A 9 12.83 -16.30 17.57
C PRO A 9 13.66 -15.29 18.34
N GLY A 10 13.42 -15.21 19.62
CA GLY A 10 14.10 -14.26 20.46
C GLY A 10 13.43 -12.91 20.55
N ALA A 11 12.49 -12.63 19.67
CA ALA A 11 11.74 -11.39 19.78
C ALA A 11 10.71 -11.48 20.89
N LYS A 12 10.41 -10.34 21.47
CA LYS A 12 9.39 -10.31 22.49
C LYS A 12 8.04 -10.63 21.86
N GLN A 13 7.33 -11.56 22.44
CA GLN A 13 6.00 -11.91 21.98
C GLN A 13 5.03 -10.81 22.38
N LEU A 14 4.25 -10.35 21.45
CA LEU A 14 3.29 -9.31 21.66
C LEU A 14 1.92 -9.83 21.24
N PRO A 15 0.95 -9.88 22.15
CA PRO A 15 -0.39 -10.29 21.76
C PRO A 15 -0.96 -9.29 20.77
N VAL A 16 -1.54 -9.80 19.69
CA VAL A 16 -2.09 -8.96 18.64
C VAL A 16 -3.55 -9.33 18.48
N GLU A 17 -4.38 -8.33 18.50
CA GLU A 17 -5.81 -8.51 18.39
C GLU A 17 -6.28 -8.09 17.01
N LEU A 18 -7.21 -8.84 16.43
CA LEU A 18 -7.84 -8.50 15.17
C LEU A 18 -9.31 -8.23 15.46
N PRO A 19 -9.69 -6.96 15.65
CA PRO A 19 -11.10 -6.65 15.92
C PRO A 19 -11.99 -7.06 14.78
N ASP A 20 -13.23 -7.37 15.10
CA ASP A 20 -14.18 -7.87 14.12
C ASP A 20 -14.40 -6.89 12.97
N ASP A 21 -14.47 -5.61 13.28
CA ASP A 21 -14.69 -4.62 12.23
C ASP A 21 -13.47 -4.44 11.32
N VAL A 22 -12.30 -4.73 11.83
CA VAL A 22 -11.09 -4.66 11.03
C VAL A 22 -10.89 -5.94 10.23
N ALA A 23 -11.37 -7.06 10.76
CA ALA A 23 -11.19 -8.36 10.13
C ALA A 23 -11.88 -8.45 8.78
N GLN A 24 -12.90 -7.63 8.54
CA GLN A 24 -13.58 -7.61 7.26
C GLN A 24 -12.69 -7.14 6.13
N GLY A 25 -11.72 -6.30 6.46
CA GLY A 25 -10.81 -5.78 5.47
C GLY A 25 -11.42 -4.70 4.61
N LEU A 26 -10.57 -4.03 3.86
CA LEU A 26 -10.97 -3.04 2.88
C LEU A 26 -10.35 -3.41 1.56
N TYR A 27 -11.15 -3.46 0.52
CA TYR A 27 -10.64 -3.72 -0.81
C TYR A 27 -9.96 -2.47 -1.32
N SER A 28 -8.78 -2.62 -1.92
CA SER A 28 -8.06 -1.50 -2.49
C SER A 28 -7.47 -1.93 -3.82
N ASN A 29 -7.63 -1.09 -4.83
CA ASN A 29 -7.03 -1.32 -6.12
C ASN A 29 -6.22 -0.13 -6.62
N LEU A 30 -6.05 0.89 -5.77
CA LEU A 30 -5.19 2.03 -6.05
C LEU A 30 -4.33 2.29 -4.83
N MET A 31 -3.09 2.64 -5.06
CA MET A 31 -2.19 2.97 -3.97
C MET A 31 -1.37 4.17 -4.34
N PHE A 32 -1.16 5.04 -3.38
CA PHE A 32 -0.29 6.19 -3.53
C PHE A 32 0.68 6.21 -2.37
N ILE A 33 1.92 6.50 -2.66
CA ILE A 33 2.93 6.57 -1.62
C ILE A 33 3.66 7.88 -1.75
N THR A 34 3.73 8.62 -0.66
CA THR A 34 4.54 9.83 -0.58
C THR A 34 5.43 9.70 0.64
N HIS A 35 6.46 10.52 0.68
CA HIS A 35 7.38 10.44 1.79
C HIS A 35 8.05 11.77 2.04
N SER A 36 8.53 11.91 3.26
CA SER A 36 9.40 12.98 3.69
C SER A 36 10.61 12.33 4.36
N PRO A 37 11.57 13.11 4.82
CA PRO A 37 12.70 12.49 5.52
C PRO A 37 12.32 11.73 6.78
N SER A 38 11.16 12.00 7.36
CA SER A 38 10.79 11.39 8.63
C SER A 38 9.68 10.36 8.53
N GLU A 39 8.96 10.27 7.42
CA GLU A 39 7.83 9.35 7.37
C GLU A 39 7.45 8.98 5.95
N PHE A 40 6.79 7.85 5.83
CA PHE A 40 6.12 7.41 4.61
C PHE A 40 4.63 7.44 4.84
N ILE A 41 3.90 7.86 3.83
CA ILE A 41 2.45 7.89 3.87
C ILE A 41 1.94 6.99 2.76
N LEU A 42 1.20 5.96 3.15
CA LEU A 42 0.64 5.01 2.22
C LEU A 42 -0.87 5.22 2.18
N ASP A 43 -1.37 5.58 1.03
CA ASP A 43 -2.80 5.80 0.85
C ASP A 43 -3.38 4.68 0.01
N PHE A 44 -4.41 4.06 0.54
CA PHE A 44 -5.09 2.98 -0.14
C PHE A 44 -6.45 3.46 -0.58
N ALA A 45 -6.73 3.27 -1.86
CA ALA A 45 -7.93 3.84 -2.46
C ALA A 45 -8.60 2.80 -3.32
N ARG A 46 -9.77 3.14 -3.77
CA ARG A 46 -10.54 2.30 -4.65
C ARG A 46 -11.11 3.13 -5.77
N ALA A 47 -10.92 2.66 -6.99
CA ALA A 47 -11.56 3.23 -8.16
C ALA A 47 -12.51 2.20 -8.70
N LEU A 48 -13.75 2.61 -8.94
CA LEU A 48 -14.77 1.73 -9.47
C LEU A 48 -14.99 2.05 -10.94
N PRO A 49 -15.36 1.05 -11.74
CA PRO A 49 -15.68 1.32 -13.15
C PRO A 49 -16.76 2.37 -13.24
N GLY A 50 -16.55 3.34 -14.10
CA GLY A 50 -17.49 4.43 -14.28
C GLY A 50 -17.40 5.53 -13.25
N ALA A 51 -16.60 5.36 -12.22
CA ALA A 51 -16.43 6.40 -11.24
C ALA A 51 -15.56 7.52 -11.82
N ARG A 52 -15.88 8.74 -11.49
CA ARG A 52 -15.14 9.88 -12.00
C ARG A 52 -13.86 10.12 -11.23
N LYS A 53 -13.76 9.60 -10.02
CA LYS A 53 -12.56 9.74 -9.22
C LYS A 53 -12.47 8.59 -8.26
N GLY A 54 -11.25 8.32 -7.82
CA GLY A 54 -11.02 7.37 -6.78
C GLY A 54 -11.22 7.99 -5.42
N ARG A 55 -11.33 7.15 -4.43
CA ARG A 55 -11.49 7.62 -3.07
C ARG A 55 -10.51 6.89 -2.18
N ILE A 56 -9.78 7.64 -1.38
CA ILE A 56 -8.87 7.06 -0.40
C ILE A 56 -9.67 6.67 0.82
N TYR A 57 -9.54 5.42 1.21
CA TYR A 57 -10.26 4.88 2.36
C TYR A 57 -9.37 4.69 3.56
N SER A 58 -8.06 4.62 3.36
CA SER A 58 -7.18 4.35 4.47
C SER A 58 -5.84 5.00 4.22
N ARG A 59 -5.33 5.66 5.23
CA ARG A 59 -4.02 6.29 5.17
C ARG A 59 -3.20 5.75 6.33
N ILE A 60 -2.06 5.18 6.00
CA ILE A 60 -1.16 4.60 6.98
C ILE A 60 0.14 5.39 6.95
N VAL A 61 0.57 5.82 8.12
CA VAL A 61 1.81 6.58 8.27
C VAL A 61 2.80 5.73 9.02
N MET A 62 4.01 5.67 8.53
CA MET A 62 5.03 4.88 9.20
C MET A 62 6.39 5.52 9.01
N THR A 63 7.34 5.10 9.83
CA THR A 63 8.71 5.58 9.67
C THR A 63 9.35 4.98 8.44
N PRO A 64 10.42 5.61 7.92
CA PRO A 64 11.14 5.01 6.79
C PRO A 64 11.64 3.60 7.06
N GLN A 65 12.05 3.34 8.30
CA GLN A 65 12.49 2.01 8.68
C GLN A 65 11.38 0.98 8.51
N HIS A 66 10.19 1.33 8.96
CA HIS A 66 9.05 0.41 8.86
C HIS A 66 8.60 0.26 7.42
N ALA A 67 8.69 1.32 6.64
CA ALA A 67 8.37 1.23 5.22
C ALA A 67 9.32 0.29 4.50
N LYS A 68 10.60 0.36 4.85
CA LYS A 68 11.57 -0.55 4.24
C LYS A 68 11.29 -1.99 4.63
N ALA A 69 10.93 -2.21 5.89
CA ALA A 69 10.59 -3.55 6.33
C ALA A 69 9.33 -4.07 5.63
N LEU A 70 8.35 -3.20 5.44
CA LEU A 70 7.15 -3.58 4.72
C LEU A 70 7.48 -3.97 3.29
N SER A 71 8.33 -3.20 2.64
CA SER A 71 8.73 -3.49 1.27
C SER A 71 9.36 -4.88 1.16
N ALA A 72 10.26 -5.21 2.06
CA ALA A 72 10.93 -6.50 2.04
C ALA A 72 9.95 -7.64 2.32
N LEU A 73 9.04 -7.41 3.26
CA LEU A 73 8.07 -8.43 3.62
C LEU A 73 7.09 -8.69 2.47
N LEU A 74 6.64 -7.63 1.83
CA LEU A 74 5.72 -7.77 0.72
C LEU A 74 6.39 -8.45 -0.45
N GLU A 75 7.63 -8.08 -0.75
CA GLU A 75 8.36 -8.69 -1.84
C GLU A 75 8.51 -10.19 -1.63
N ARG A 76 8.83 -10.59 -0.41
CA ARG A 76 8.98 -11.99 -0.10
C ARG A 76 7.67 -12.74 -0.27
N ASN A 77 6.57 -12.15 0.16
CA ASN A 77 5.28 -12.82 0.04
C ASN A 77 4.84 -12.92 -1.42
N VAL A 78 5.11 -11.90 -2.21
CA VAL A 78 4.82 -11.97 -3.63
C VAL A 78 5.62 -13.10 -4.28
N ARG A 79 6.89 -13.21 -3.92
CA ARG A 79 7.73 -14.26 -4.47
C ARG A 79 7.23 -15.65 -4.10
N MET A 80 6.83 -15.82 -2.84
CA MET A 80 6.27 -17.08 -2.39
C MET A 80 5.00 -17.43 -3.14
N PHE A 81 4.16 -16.43 -3.38
CA PHE A 81 2.96 -16.64 -4.16
C PHE A 81 3.30 -17.08 -5.58
N GLU A 82 4.25 -16.40 -6.20
CA GLU A 82 4.60 -16.71 -7.58
C GLU A 82 5.25 -18.07 -7.72
N ASP A 83 5.99 -18.50 -6.72
CA ASP A 83 6.58 -19.85 -6.73
C ASP A 83 5.50 -20.92 -6.76
N LYS A 84 4.38 -20.64 -6.12
CA LYS A 84 3.33 -21.62 -5.98
C LYS A 84 2.28 -21.53 -7.07
N HIS A 85 2.00 -20.32 -7.54
CA HIS A 85 0.86 -20.08 -8.42
C HIS A 85 1.24 -19.49 -9.78
N GLY A 86 2.53 -19.20 -9.97
CA GLY A 86 2.97 -18.59 -11.23
C GLY A 86 3.08 -17.09 -11.14
N SER A 87 3.69 -16.52 -12.13
CA SER A 87 3.98 -15.10 -12.16
C SER A 87 2.73 -14.26 -12.16
N ILE A 88 2.79 -13.17 -11.43
CA ILE A 88 1.72 -12.21 -11.40
C ILE A 88 1.93 -11.25 -12.56
N SER A 89 0.91 -11.12 -13.40
CA SER A 89 0.95 -10.18 -14.51
C SER A 89 0.45 -8.83 -14.07
N LEU A 90 1.16 -7.79 -14.47
CA LEU A 90 0.72 -6.43 -14.20
C LEU A 90 0.06 -5.89 -15.45
N PRO A 91 -1.25 -5.69 -15.41
CA PRO A 91 -1.98 -5.37 -16.63
C PRO A 91 -1.60 -4.02 -17.18
N GLY A 92 -1.34 -3.98 -18.50
CA GLY A 92 -1.20 -2.75 -19.22
C GLY A 92 0.04 -1.93 -18.90
N ARG A 93 1.03 -2.53 -18.20
CA ARG A 93 2.19 -1.77 -17.80
C ARG A 93 3.44 -2.60 -17.92
N GLU A 94 4.54 -1.92 -18.15
CA GLU A 94 5.84 -2.53 -18.01
C GLU A 94 6.14 -2.73 -16.56
N ALA A 95 6.89 -3.77 -16.26
CA ALA A 95 7.19 -4.07 -14.88
C ALA A 95 8.02 -2.98 -14.21
N ASP A 96 8.76 -2.23 -14.99
CA ASP A 96 9.60 -1.17 -14.42
C ASP A 96 8.98 0.20 -14.52
N ASP A 97 7.72 0.30 -14.94
CA ASP A 97 7.04 1.58 -15.01
C ASP A 97 6.71 2.03 -13.59
N PRO A 98 7.19 3.19 -13.16
CA PRO A 98 6.90 3.63 -11.79
C PRO A 98 5.43 3.92 -11.53
N ARG A 99 4.62 3.95 -12.58
CA ARG A 99 3.19 4.17 -12.40
C ARG A 99 2.40 2.89 -12.29
N ILE A 100 3.07 1.76 -12.23
CA ILE A 100 2.39 0.49 -12.01
C ILE A 100 1.71 0.57 -10.66
N GLY A 101 0.64 -0.15 -10.51
CA GLY A 101 -0.16 -0.11 -9.30
C GLY A 101 -1.54 0.34 -9.64
N PHE A 102 -1.85 0.41 -10.93
CA PHE A 102 -3.18 0.67 -11.43
C PHE A 102 -3.58 2.13 -11.34
N ALA A 103 -2.64 3.02 -11.07
CA ALA A 103 -2.96 4.42 -11.00
C ALA A 103 -1.74 5.22 -11.39
N PRO A 104 -1.93 6.43 -11.87
CA PRO A 104 -0.80 7.33 -12.03
C PRO A 104 -0.12 7.53 -10.71
N ALA A 105 1.17 7.73 -10.75
CA ALA A 105 1.92 7.93 -9.54
C ALA A 105 1.78 9.33 -9.00
N THR A 106 0.78 10.04 -9.39
CA THR A 106 0.51 11.37 -8.88
C THR A 106 0.09 11.26 -7.43
N PRO A 107 0.74 11.94 -6.53
CA PRO A 107 0.30 11.88 -5.15
C PRO A 107 -1.10 12.41 -5.04
N ALA A 108 -1.83 11.90 -4.08
CA ALA A 108 -3.11 12.44 -3.79
C ALA A 108 -2.95 13.93 -3.54
N PRO A 109 -3.85 14.74 -4.03
CA PRO A 109 -3.77 16.17 -3.74
C PRO A 109 -3.70 16.34 -2.27
N GLN A 110 -2.75 16.94 -1.94
CA GLN A 110 -2.63 17.07 -0.56
C GLN A 110 -3.53 18.02 -0.06
N ASN A 111 -3.68 17.91 -0.25
CA ASN A 111 -4.25 18.63 0.09
C ASN A 111 -3.82 19.62 0.35
N ARG A 112 -3.57 19.76 -0.22
CA ARG A 112 -3.16 20.57 -0.24
C ARG A 112 -3.75 21.38 0.13
N GLN A 113 -3.85 21.45 0.50
CA GLN A 113 -4.31 22.18 0.77
C GLN A 113 -3.99 23.05 0.52
N ASP A 114 -3.75 23.29 0.14
CA ASP A 114 -3.46 24.15 -0.32
C ASP A 114 -3.84 24.37 -1.13
N GLY A 115 -4.19 23.89 -1.39
CA GLY A 115 -4.61 24.03 -2.11
C GLY A 115 -5.06 23.89 -2.81
N GLU A 116 -5.18 24.08 -3.04
CA GLU A 116 -5.52 24.01 -3.66
C GLU A 116 -5.28 23.92 -4.45
N ARG A 117 -4.80 23.82 -4.66
CA ARG A 117 -4.35 23.72 -5.38
C ARG A 117 -4.63 23.12 -6.10
N GLU A 118 -4.87 22.84 -6.33
CA GLU A 118 -5.04 22.33 -6.89
C GLU A 118 -5.04 21.87 -7.54
N VAL A 119 -5.13 21.72 -7.75
CA VAL A 119 -5.11 21.32 -8.26
C VAL A 119 -5.21 21.10 -9.05
N ASP A 120 -5.29 21.15 -9.35
CA ASP A 120 -5.28 21.10 -10.01
C ASP A 120 -5.14 20.59 -10.58
N ALA A 121 -5.24 20.19 -10.61
CA ALA A 121 -5.01 19.81 -10.99
C ALA A 121 -4.99 19.43 -11.48
N GLY A 122 -5.05 19.18 -11.39
CA GLY A 122 -4.96 19.11 -11.75
C GLY A 122 -4.86 19.01 -11.98
#